data_8402e72a485ed150cfdd59b4dc8a0a77
#
_entry.id   8402e72a485ed150cfdd59b4dc8a0a77
#
_cell.length_a   1.000
_cell.length_b   1.000
_cell.length_c   1.000
_cell.angle_alpha   90.00
_cell.angle_beta   90.00
_cell.angle_gamma   90.00
#
_symmetry.space_group_name_H-M   'P 1'
#
loop_
_entity.id
_entity.type
_entity.pdbx_description
1 polymer ?
#
loop_
_entity_poly.entity_id
_entity_poly.type
_entity_poly.pdbx_seq_one_letter_code
_entity_poly.pdbx_strand_id
1 'polypeptide(L)'
;EHKPKRIFDMLFEKSGPDAAQRLALSQSALDDLMEDARSLGRSLSKRDQETLAEYLQSVRDTEVKIERSKRWLNIPMPQVDVDHLKLDITPEDPRTFLQTMYELIYLAFKTDSTRVATYQFGRENGVGISDYLARAVGFKLTHQLSHETRNPDGYKNFGKYCRFINEELGRFAARLKATPEPGGEGNMLDHTALLFGSA
;
A
#
# COMPACT_ATOMS: atom_id res chain seq x y z
N GLU A 1 -0.19 -1.60 6.24
CA GLU A 1 0.02 -0.39 7.06
C GLU A 1 -1.24 0.48 7.03
N HIS A 2 -1.60 1.10 8.14
CA HIS A 2 -2.85 1.86 8.28
C HIS A 2 -2.66 3.24 8.95
N LYS A 3 -1.43 3.61 9.28
CA LYS A 3 -1.13 4.93 9.87
C LYS A 3 -0.67 5.87 8.76
N PRO A 4 -1.40 6.95 8.44
CA PRO A 4 -1.05 7.87 7.36
C PRO A 4 0.36 8.44 7.48
N LYS A 5 0.77 8.89 8.68
CA LYS A 5 2.14 9.38 8.92
C LYS A 5 3.20 8.35 8.53
N ARG A 6 3.04 7.10 8.92
CA ARG A 6 4.01 6.05 8.60
C ARG A 6 4.06 5.72 7.11
N ILE A 7 2.91 5.77 6.44
CA ILE A 7 2.85 5.60 4.98
C ILE A 7 3.58 6.75 4.30
N PHE A 8 3.35 7.98 4.78
CA PHE A 8 4.04 9.16 4.29
C PHE A 8 5.57 9.03 4.45
N ASP A 9 6.03 8.65 5.63
CA ASP A 9 7.46 8.46 5.92
C ASP A 9 8.09 7.41 4.99
N MET A 10 7.37 6.31 4.73
CA MET A 10 7.82 5.25 3.81
C MET A 10 7.93 5.73 2.35
N LEU A 11 7.05 6.63 1.92
CA LEU A 11 6.98 7.09 0.52
C LEU A 11 7.86 8.30 0.25
N PHE A 12 8.03 9.19 1.23
CA PHE A 12 8.54 10.55 1.01
C PHE A 12 9.69 10.95 1.96
N GLU A 13 9.99 10.18 2.98
CA GLU A 13 11.16 10.43 3.83
C GLU A 13 12.34 9.54 3.42
N LYS A 14 13.55 10.10 3.45
CA LYS A 14 14.77 9.33 3.20
C LYS A 14 14.87 8.19 4.21
N SER A 15 15.24 7.02 3.71
CA SER A 15 15.68 5.91 4.55
C SER A 15 16.74 6.43 5.52
N GLY A 16 16.61 6.08 6.81
CA GLY A 16 17.52 6.56 7.86
C GLY A 16 19.00 6.27 7.55
N PRO A 17 19.93 6.92 8.25
CA PRO A 17 21.37 6.85 7.97
C PRO A 17 21.92 5.43 7.91
N ASP A 18 21.30 4.49 8.62
CA ASP A 18 21.73 3.09 8.67
C ASP A 18 21.19 2.21 7.54
N ALA A 19 20.39 2.77 6.61
CA ALA A 19 19.76 1.97 5.55
C ALA A 19 20.79 1.31 4.63
N ALA A 20 21.83 2.05 4.25
CA ALA A 20 22.94 1.54 3.44
C ALA A 20 23.68 0.40 4.18
N GLN A 21 23.92 0.58 5.47
CA GLN A 21 24.58 -0.44 6.30
C GLN A 21 23.72 -1.70 6.44
N ARG A 22 22.40 -1.54 6.70
CA ARG A 22 21.48 -2.68 6.76
C ARG A 22 21.42 -3.46 5.44
N LEU A 23 21.39 -2.77 4.31
CA LEU A 23 21.41 -3.42 2.99
C LEU A 23 22.75 -4.15 2.73
N ALA A 24 23.89 -3.57 3.15
CA ALA A 24 25.20 -4.21 3.05
C ALA A 24 25.29 -5.47 3.91
N LEU A 25 24.78 -5.43 5.15
CA LEU A 25 24.73 -6.60 6.04
C LEU A 25 23.80 -7.69 5.48
N SER A 26 22.65 -7.31 4.92
CA SER A 26 21.73 -8.27 4.30
C SER A 26 22.38 -8.95 3.08
N GLN A 27 23.14 -8.23 2.29
CA GLN A 27 23.86 -8.79 1.16
C GLN A 27 24.95 -9.76 1.62
N SER A 28 25.78 -9.36 2.60
CA SER A 28 26.81 -10.24 3.16
C SER A 28 26.23 -11.56 3.66
N ALA A 29 25.09 -11.50 4.38
CA ALA A 29 24.42 -12.71 4.86
C ALA A 29 23.90 -13.61 3.72
N LEU A 30 23.47 -13.03 2.59
CA LEU A 30 23.06 -13.81 1.42
C LEU A 30 24.26 -14.44 0.70
N ASP A 31 25.38 -13.72 0.61
CA ASP A 31 26.62 -14.23 0.01
C ASP A 31 27.13 -15.45 0.80
N ASP A 32 27.15 -15.36 2.13
CA ASP A 32 27.54 -16.46 3.04
C ASP A 32 26.59 -17.67 2.85
N LEU A 33 25.29 -17.43 2.81
CA LEU A 33 24.28 -18.47 2.58
C LEU A 33 24.47 -19.18 1.24
N MET A 34 24.79 -18.44 0.19
CA MET A 34 25.04 -18.99 -1.15
C MET A 34 26.31 -19.86 -1.20
N GLU A 35 27.35 -19.50 -0.45
CA GLU A 35 28.58 -20.29 -0.35
C GLU A 35 28.33 -21.61 0.38
N ASP A 36 27.65 -21.54 1.54
CA ASP A 36 27.24 -22.71 2.32
C ASP A 36 26.35 -23.65 1.51
N ALA A 37 25.38 -23.12 0.78
CA ALA A 37 24.49 -23.90 -0.07
C ALA A 37 25.23 -24.60 -1.23
N ARG A 38 26.23 -23.96 -1.86
CA ARG A 38 27.06 -24.57 -2.87
C ARG A 38 27.89 -25.72 -2.28
N SER A 39 28.38 -25.55 -1.06
CA SER A 39 29.12 -26.60 -0.35
C SER A 39 28.22 -27.80 -0.02
N LEU A 40 27.03 -27.54 0.52
CA LEU A 40 26.04 -28.57 0.85
C LEU A 40 25.60 -29.34 -0.40
N GLY A 41 25.35 -28.66 -1.51
CA GLY A 41 24.86 -29.23 -2.76
C GLY A 41 25.77 -30.35 -3.30
N ARG A 42 27.08 -30.29 -3.02
CA ARG A 42 28.02 -31.32 -3.43
C ARG A 42 27.83 -32.69 -2.74
N SER A 43 27.19 -32.69 -1.58
CA SER A 43 26.95 -33.91 -0.78
C SER A 43 25.51 -34.44 -0.88
N LEU A 44 24.60 -33.72 -1.57
CA LEU A 44 23.20 -34.07 -1.67
C LEU A 44 22.90 -35.05 -2.81
N SER A 45 21.77 -35.77 -2.66
CA SER A 45 21.15 -36.53 -3.74
C SER A 45 20.68 -35.60 -4.87
N LYS A 46 20.49 -36.12 -6.10
CA LYS A 46 19.96 -35.31 -7.22
C LYS A 46 18.66 -34.63 -6.90
N ARG A 47 17.72 -35.33 -6.25
CA ARG A 47 16.43 -34.80 -5.84
C ARG A 47 16.58 -33.64 -4.85
N ASP A 48 17.47 -33.80 -3.86
CA ASP A 48 17.69 -32.75 -2.86
C ASP A 48 18.43 -31.55 -3.47
N GLN A 49 19.29 -31.78 -4.47
CA GLN A 49 19.91 -30.71 -5.25
C GLN A 49 18.87 -29.87 -6.02
N GLU A 50 17.84 -30.50 -6.58
CA GLU A 50 16.74 -29.81 -7.26
C GLU A 50 15.98 -28.94 -6.26
N THR A 51 15.61 -29.48 -5.09
CA THR A 51 14.95 -28.71 -4.03
C THR A 51 15.81 -27.55 -3.53
N LEU A 52 17.11 -27.76 -3.37
CA LEU A 52 18.06 -26.70 -3.00
C LEU A 52 18.14 -25.62 -4.07
N ALA A 53 18.11 -26.00 -5.36
CA ALA A 53 18.14 -25.05 -6.47
C ALA A 53 16.89 -24.15 -6.50
N GLU A 54 15.70 -24.68 -6.21
CA GLU A 54 14.46 -23.90 -6.07
C GLU A 54 14.56 -22.90 -4.91
N TYR A 55 15.09 -23.34 -3.77
CA TYR A 55 15.34 -22.45 -2.63
C TYR A 55 16.33 -21.34 -3.00
N LEU A 56 17.43 -21.67 -3.66
CA LEU A 56 18.44 -20.70 -4.09
C LEU A 56 17.91 -19.71 -5.12
N GLN A 57 16.89 -20.07 -5.90
CA GLN A 57 16.21 -19.10 -6.78
C GLN A 57 15.53 -18.00 -5.96
N SER A 58 14.88 -18.34 -4.85
CA SER A 58 14.25 -17.34 -3.97
C SER A 58 15.27 -16.41 -3.30
N VAL A 59 16.47 -16.92 -3.02
CA VAL A 59 17.59 -16.12 -2.51
C VAL A 59 18.05 -15.12 -3.56
N ARG A 60 18.22 -15.54 -4.82
CA ARG A 60 18.57 -14.64 -5.94
C ARG A 60 17.53 -13.54 -6.16
N ASP A 61 16.24 -13.88 -6.06
CA ASP A 61 15.17 -12.89 -6.16
C ASP A 61 15.26 -11.83 -5.04
N THR A 62 15.76 -12.24 -3.87
CA THR A 62 16.01 -11.33 -2.75
C THR A 62 17.24 -10.46 -2.99
N GLU A 63 18.32 -10.98 -3.57
CA GLU A 63 19.50 -10.21 -4.00
C GLU A 63 19.08 -9.10 -4.99
N VAL A 64 18.27 -9.44 -5.99
CA VAL A 64 17.75 -8.46 -6.97
C VAL A 64 16.94 -7.34 -6.27
N LYS A 65 16.15 -7.69 -5.23
CA LYS A 65 15.41 -6.69 -4.45
C LYS A 65 16.36 -5.78 -3.65
N ILE A 66 17.41 -6.34 -3.05
CA ILE A 66 18.43 -5.55 -2.32
C ILE A 66 19.16 -4.60 -3.27
N GLU A 67 19.58 -5.07 -4.44
CA GLU A 67 20.25 -4.23 -5.44
C GLU A 67 19.33 -3.08 -5.96
N ARG A 68 18.05 -3.36 -6.14
CA ARG A 68 17.08 -2.30 -6.44
C ARG A 68 16.99 -1.30 -5.29
N SER A 69 16.89 -1.77 -4.05
CA SER A 69 16.81 -0.90 -2.87
C SER A 69 18.05 -0.02 -2.72
N LYS A 70 19.25 -0.54 -3.00
CA LYS A 70 20.49 0.26 -3.00
C LYS A 70 20.45 1.40 -4.03
N ARG A 71 19.92 1.13 -5.22
CA ARG A 71 19.73 2.18 -6.25
C ARG A 71 18.80 3.27 -5.78
N TRP A 72 17.71 2.91 -5.07
CA TRP A 72 16.76 3.87 -4.51
C TRP A 72 17.35 4.79 -3.44
N LEU A 73 18.37 4.35 -2.67
CA LEU A 73 19.04 5.21 -1.68
C LEU A 73 19.66 6.48 -2.28
N ASN A 74 20.04 6.42 -3.55
CA ASN A 74 20.70 7.52 -4.25
C ASN A 74 19.73 8.41 -5.05
N ILE A 75 18.45 8.03 -5.14
CA ILE A 75 17.43 8.81 -5.83
C ILE A 75 16.94 9.92 -4.89
N PRO A 76 16.93 11.19 -5.33
CA PRO A 76 16.36 12.27 -4.54
C PRO A 76 14.88 11.99 -4.25
N MET A 77 14.50 12.09 -2.97
CA MET A 77 13.08 11.98 -2.60
C MET A 77 12.31 13.17 -3.14
N PRO A 78 11.12 12.95 -3.73
CA PRO A 78 10.29 14.03 -4.20
C PRO A 78 9.84 14.92 -3.03
N GLN A 79 9.94 16.23 -3.22
CA GLN A 79 9.34 17.17 -2.28
C GLN A 79 7.85 17.29 -2.56
N VAL A 80 7.04 17.06 -1.55
CA VAL A 80 5.58 17.15 -1.63
C VAL A 80 5.08 18.17 -0.60
N ASP A 81 4.15 19.01 -1.03
CA ASP A 81 3.42 19.88 -0.11
C ASP A 81 2.41 19.02 0.67
N VAL A 82 2.57 19.02 1.98
CA VAL A 82 1.78 18.19 2.90
C VAL A 82 1.09 18.99 3.99
N ASP A 83 1.19 20.31 3.97
CA ASP A 83 0.62 21.18 5.00
C ASP A 83 -0.91 21.01 5.13
N HIS A 84 -1.56 20.60 4.04
CA HIS A 84 -2.97 20.30 3.99
C HIS A 84 -3.33 18.88 4.50
N LEU A 85 -2.36 18.00 4.73
CA LEU A 85 -2.58 16.62 5.14
C LEU A 85 -2.66 16.48 6.65
N LYS A 86 -3.69 15.77 7.11
CA LYS A 86 -3.82 15.40 8.53
C LYS A 86 -3.16 14.03 8.77
N LEU A 87 -1.84 14.00 8.80
CA LEU A 87 -1.09 12.74 8.91
C LEU A 87 -1.31 11.97 10.22
N ASP A 88 -1.72 12.67 11.28
CA ASP A 88 -2.02 12.06 12.59
C ASP A 88 -3.49 11.63 12.72
N ILE A 89 -4.27 11.74 11.64
CA ILE A 89 -5.68 11.35 11.64
C ILE A 89 -5.85 9.88 11.98
N THR A 90 -6.89 9.60 12.78
CA THR A 90 -7.28 8.25 13.15
C THR A 90 -8.60 7.85 12.46
N PRO A 91 -8.91 6.55 12.37
CA PRO A 91 -10.16 6.07 11.80
C PRO A 91 -11.44 6.52 12.54
N GLU A 92 -11.31 7.17 13.67
CA GLU A 92 -12.44 7.77 14.40
C GLU A 92 -13.08 8.93 13.66
N ASP A 93 -12.29 9.63 12.80
CA ASP A 93 -12.84 10.51 11.75
C ASP A 93 -12.67 9.82 10.38
N PRO A 94 -13.59 8.92 10.01
CA PRO A 94 -13.38 8.04 8.87
C PRO A 94 -13.37 8.77 7.52
N ARG A 95 -14.06 9.88 7.39
CA ARG A 95 -14.06 10.69 6.15
C ARG A 95 -12.69 11.32 5.91
N THR A 96 -12.19 12.03 6.90
CA THR A 96 -10.87 12.67 6.81
C THR A 96 -9.78 11.62 6.65
N PHE A 97 -9.92 10.48 7.34
CA PHE A 97 -8.98 9.36 7.22
C PHE A 97 -8.91 8.81 5.78
N LEU A 98 -10.07 8.49 5.16
CA LEU A 98 -10.11 8.03 3.77
C LEU A 98 -9.53 9.05 2.79
N GLN A 99 -9.89 10.32 2.96
CA GLN A 99 -9.39 11.40 2.11
C GLN A 99 -7.87 11.55 2.23
N THR A 100 -7.32 11.47 3.44
CA THR A 100 -5.86 11.49 3.66
C THR A 100 -5.17 10.30 3.00
N MET A 101 -5.74 9.10 3.11
CA MET A 101 -5.20 7.90 2.46
C MET A 101 -5.22 8.01 0.93
N TYR A 102 -6.30 8.48 0.34
CA TYR A 102 -6.38 8.71 -1.10
C TYR A 102 -5.42 9.81 -1.57
N GLU A 103 -5.22 10.86 -0.78
CA GLU A 103 -4.25 11.91 -1.13
C GLU A 103 -2.80 11.38 -1.08
N LEU A 104 -2.47 10.50 -0.14
CA LEU A 104 -1.16 9.82 -0.12
C LEU A 104 -0.95 8.96 -1.38
N ILE A 105 -1.97 8.24 -1.83
CA ILE A 105 -1.90 7.47 -3.09
C ILE A 105 -1.74 8.41 -4.28
N TYR A 106 -2.51 9.50 -4.32
CA TYR A 106 -2.39 10.53 -5.35
C TYR A 106 -0.97 11.11 -5.43
N LEU A 107 -0.41 11.50 -4.29
CA LEU A 107 0.94 12.05 -4.21
C LEU A 107 1.99 11.02 -4.67
N ALA A 108 1.83 9.76 -4.28
CA ALA A 108 2.72 8.69 -4.70
C ALA A 108 2.70 8.47 -6.22
N PHE A 109 1.54 8.56 -6.86
CA PHE A 109 1.41 8.49 -8.32
C PHE A 109 1.97 9.75 -8.99
N LYS A 110 1.59 10.93 -8.51
CA LYS A 110 2.06 12.21 -9.07
C LYS A 110 3.59 12.36 -9.06
N THR A 111 4.24 11.78 -8.06
CA THR A 111 5.70 11.83 -7.91
C THR A 111 6.42 10.62 -8.50
N ASP A 112 5.70 9.70 -9.14
CA ASP A 112 6.21 8.41 -9.64
C ASP A 112 6.94 7.58 -8.55
N SER A 113 6.58 7.80 -7.28
CA SER A 113 7.11 7.00 -6.16
C SER A 113 6.61 5.56 -6.21
N THR A 114 5.42 5.34 -6.77
CA THR A 114 4.88 4.04 -7.16
C THR A 114 3.90 4.18 -8.30
N ARG A 115 3.75 3.12 -9.10
CA ARG A 115 2.75 3.03 -10.19
C ARG A 115 1.62 2.07 -9.87
N VAL A 116 1.69 1.40 -8.73
CA VAL A 116 0.67 0.44 -8.28
C VAL A 116 0.37 0.69 -6.82
N ALA A 117 -0.91 0.84 -6.49
CA ALA A 117 -1.38 0.92 -5.12
C ALA A 117 -2.55 -0.05 -4.90
N THR A 118 -2.52 -0.74 -3.78
CA THR A 118 -3.64 -1.54 -3.30
C THR A 118 -4.08 -0.98 -1.96
N TYR A 119 -5.35 -0.59 -1.88
CA TYR A 119 -5.90 -0.05 -0.66
C TYR A 119 -7.12 -0.86 -0.22
N GLN A 120 -6.95 -1.62 0.84
CA GLN A 120 -8.03 -2.37 1.48
C GLN A 120 -8.53 -1.62 2.71
N PHE A 121 -9.75 -1.11 2.68
CA PHE A 121 -10.38 -0.42 3.81
C PHE A 121 -11.34 -1.29 4.62
N GLY A 122 -11.52 -2.54 4.25
CA GLY A 122 -12.26 -3.55 5.00
C GLY A 122 -11.38 -4.71 5.45
N ARG A 123 -11.68 -5.29 6.61
CA ARG A 123 -11.15 -6.59 7.02
C ARG A 123 -12.25 -7.63 6.94
N GLU A 124 -11.89 -8.85 6.57
CA GLU A 124 -12.80 -9.99 6.47
C GLU A 124 -13.57 -10.26 7.78
N ASN A 125 -12.97 -9.99 8.93
CA ASN A 125 -13.55 -10.23 10.24
C ASN A 125 -14.37 -9.07 10.82
N GLY A 126 -14.61 -7.99 10.07
CA GLY A 126 -15.41 -6.85 10.50
C GLY A 126 -14.90 -6.12 11.75
N VAL A 127 -13.70 -6.44 12.23
CA VAL A 127 -13.11 -5.85 13.43
C VAL A 127 -11.96 -4.95 13.05
N GLY A 128 -11.96 -3.74 13.53
CA GLY A 128 -10.87 -2.76 13.35
C GLY A 128 -11.30 -1.52 12.58
N ILE A 129 -10.34 -0.89 11.91
CA ILE A 129 -10.47 0.43 11.26
C ILE A 129 -11.67 0.52 10.31
N SER A 130 -11.90 -0.52 9.51
CA SER A 130 -13.00 -0.61 8.56
C SER A 130 -14.37 -0.53 9.21
N ASP A 131 -14.48 -0.96 10.45
CA ASP A 131 -15.74 -1.00 11.16
C ASP A 131 -16.24 0.42 11.53
N TYR A 132 -15.32 1.39 11.61
CA TYR A 132 -15.67 2.78 11.91
C TYR A 132 -16.13 3.59 10.68
N LEU A 133 -15.96 3.09 9.46
CA LEU A 133 -16.28 3.85 8.25
C LEU A 133 -17.75 4.27 8.18
N ALA A 134 -18.68 3.46 8.69
CA ALA A 134 -20.10 3.80 8.75
C ALA A 134 -20.42 5.03 9.63
N ARG A 135 -19.51 5.43 10.52
CA ARG A 135 -19.65 6.65 11.34
C ARG A 135 -19.70 7.91 10.49
N ALA A 136 -19.07 7.92 9.32
CA ALA A 136 -19.12 9.03 8.38
C ALA A 136 -20.54 9.36 7.90
N VAL A 137 -21.44 8.40 8.00
CA VAL A 137 -22.87 8.52 7.59
C VAL A 137 -23.85 8.29 8.73
N GLY A 138 -23.37 8.41 9.98
CA GLY A 138 -24.20 8.41 11.18
C GLY A 138 -24.52 7.04 11.76
N PHE A 139 -23.80 5.99 11.37
CA PHE A 139 -23.96 4.64 11.95
C PHE A 139 -22.76 4.29 12.83
N LYS A 140 -22.98 3.35 13.76
CA LYS A 140 -21.98 3.05 14.77
C LYS A 140 -20.84 2.19 14.23
N LEU A 141 -21.18 1.08 13.58
CA LEU A 141 -20.24 0.09 13.06
C LEU A 141 -20.69 -0.43 11.69
N THR A 142 -19.76 -0.60 10.76
CA THR A 142 -20.04 -1.10 9.40
C THR A 142 -20.50 -2.54 9.42
N HIS A 143 -19.86 -3.41 10.23
CA HIS A 143 -20.21 -4.81 10.35
C HIS A 143 -21.66 -4.99 10.86
N GLN A 144 -22.01 -4.29 11.93
CA GLN A 144 -23.39 -4.30 12.43
C GLN A 144 -24.39 -3.85 11.35
N LEU A 145 -24.08 -2.77 10.65
CA LEU A 145 -24.93 -2.23 9.58
C LEU A 145 -25.16 -3.25 8.47
N SER A 146 -24.16 -4.07 8.12
CA SER A 146 -24.29 -5.12 7.11
C SER A 146 -25.25 -6.24 7.54
N HIS A 147 -25.29 -6.59 8.81
CA HIS A 147 -26.24 -7.59 9.35
C HIS A 147 -27.68 -7.08 9.46
N GLU A 148 -27.84 -5.77 9.58
CA GLU A 148 -29.16 -5.13 9.72
C GLU A 148 -29.89 -4.94 8.39
N THR A 149 -29.30 -5.32 7.25
CA THR A 149 -29.90 -5.12 5.92
C THR A 149 -31.27 -5.75 5.74
N ARG A 150 -31.62 -6.77 6.51
CA ARG A 150 -32.95 -7.41 6.50
C ARG A 150 -34.01 -6.69 7.34
N ASN A 151 -33.61 -5.74 8.18
CA ASN A 151 -34.51 -4.95 9.00
C ASN A 151 -35.22 -3.89 8.13
N PRO A 152 -36.38 -3.35 8.58
CA PRO A 152 -37.01 -2.20 7.92
C PRO A 152 -35.99 -1.08 7.69
N ASP A 153 -35.88 -0.59 6.46
CA ASP A 153 -34.89 0.41 6.01
C ASP A 153 -33.40 0.02 6.14
N GLY A 154 -33.08 -1.18 6.62
CA GLY A 154 -31.70 -1.64 6.80
C GLY A 154 -30.89 -1.60 5.50
N TYR A 155 -31.44 -2.06 4.37
CA TYR A 155 -30.80 -1.97 3.06
C TYR A 155 -30.55 -0.53 2.60
N LYS A 156 -31.47 0.41 2.92
CA LYS A 156 -31.29 1.83 2.62
C LYS A 156 -30.15 2.44 3.44
N ASN A 157 -30.04 2.03 4.70
CA ASN A 157 -28.98 2.50 5.58
C ASN A 157 -27.61 1.96 5.14
N PHE A 158 -27.53 0.68 4.76
CA PHE A 158 -26.32 0.12 4.16
C PHE A 158 -26.01 0.82 2.82
N GLY A 159 -27.01 1.14 2.01
CA GLY A 159 -26.86 1.91 0.79
C GLY A 159 -26.26 3.31 1.01
N LYS A 160 -26.57 3.99 2.13
CA LYS A 160 -25.91 5.26 2.49
C LYS A 160 -24.40 5.08 2.71
N TYR A 161 -24.01 4.02 3.37
CA TYR A 161 -22.61 3.66 3.57
C TYR A 161 -21.92 3.35 2.23
N CYS A 162 -22.51 2.51 1.40
CA CYS A 162 -21.97 2.19 0.07
C CYS A 162 -21.81 3.46 -0.80
N ARG A 163 -22.82 4.34 -0.75
CA ARG A 163 -22.77 5.63 -1.44
C ARG A 163 -21.61 6.49 -0.94
N PHE A 164 -21.38 6.59 0.37
CA PHE A 164 -20.26 7.31 0.96
C PHE A 164 -18.92 6.80 0.41
N ILE A 165 -18.72 5.49 0.42
CA ILE A 165 -17.46 4.89 -0.10
C ILE A 165 -17.25 5.23 -1.58
N ASN A 166 -18.32 5.12 -2.39
CA ASN A 166 -18.25 5.45 -3.82
C ASN A 166 -18.01 6.95 -4.06
N GLU A 167 -18.59 7.83 -3.24
CA GLU A 167 -18.35 9.28 -3.34
C GLU A 167 -16.89 9.62 -3.03
N GLU A 168 -16.27 8.99 -2.03
CA GLU A 168 -14.84 9.25 -1.72
C GLU A 168 -13.92 8.68 -2.83
N LEU A 169 -14.23 7.52 -3.42
CA LEU A 169 -13.54 7.04 -4.60
C LEU A 169 -13.70 8.00 -5.79
N GLY A 170 -14.93 8.50 -6.00
CA GLY A 170 -15.22 9.49 -7.04
C GLY A 170 -14.43 10.79 -6.87
N ARG A 171 -14.22 11.25 -5.61
CA ARG A 171 -13.34 12.40 -5.30
C ARG A 171 -11.89 12.12 -5.70
N PHE A 172 -11.39 10.94 -5.39
CA PHE A 172 -10.05 10.52 -5.81
C PHE A 172 -9.90 10.51 -7.33
N ALA A 173 -10.85 9.92 -8.06
CA ALA A 173 -10.86 9.91 -9.52
C ALA A 173 -10.94 11.36 -10.08
N ALA A 174 -11.77 12.23 -9.49
CA ALA A 174 -11.84 13.64 -9.88
C ALA A 174 -10.53 14.39 -9.63
N ARG A 175 -9.80 14.06 -8.55
CA ARG A 175 -8.47 14.61 -8.26
C ARG A 175 -7.46 14.21 -9.33
N LEU A 176 -7.44 12.94 -9.74
CA LEU A 176 -6.60 12.47 -10.85
C LEU A 176 -6.95 13.16 -12.16
N LYS A 177 -8.25 13.29 -12.47
CA LYS A 177 -8.75 13.95 -13.67
C LYS A 177 -8.38 15.43 -13.74
N ALA A 178 -8.38 16.12 -12.60
CA ALA A 178 -8.03 17.54 -12.51
C ALA A 178 -6.51 17.80 -12.58
N THR A 179 -5.68 16.77 -12.55
CA THR A 179 -4.22 16.89 -12.54
C THR A 179 -3.66 16.52 -13.91
N PRO A 180 -2.93 17.41 -14.59
CA PRO A 180 -2.20 17.08 -15.81
C PRO A 180 -1.24 15.90 -15.58
N GLU A 181 -1.11 15.03 -16.58
CA GLU A 181 -0.15 13.92 -16.51
C GLU A 181 1.29 14.45 -16.43
N PRO A 182 2.08 14.09 -15.40
CA PRO A 182 3.46 14.52 -15.29
C PRO A 182 4.30 14.00 -16.45
N GLY A 183 4.79 14.92 -17.30
CA GLY A 183 5.64 14.60 -18.47
C GLY A 183 4.90 13.91 -19.63
N GLY A 184 3.56 13.88 -19.62
CA GLY A 184 2.72 13.30 -20.66
C GLY A 184 1.64 14.24 -21.18
N GLU A 185 0.77 13.71 -22.02
CA GLU A 185 -0.44 14.39 -22.52
C GLU A 185 -1.66 13.95 -21.68
N GLY A 186 -2.70 14.80 -21.64
CA GLY A 186 -3.93 14.50 -20.93
C GLY A 186 -3.82 14.72 -19.42
N ASN A 187 -4.52 13.92 -18.66
CA ASN A 187 -4.57 14.01 -17.20
C ASN A 187 -4.25 12.64 -16.57
N MET A 188 -3.93 12.62 -15.28
CA MET A 188 -3.51 11.40 -14.58
C MET A 188 -4.57 10.28 -14.64
N LEU A 189 -5.87 10.61 -14.72
CA LEU A 189 -6.91 9.60 -14.81
C LEU A 189 -6.90 8.88 -16.16
N ASP A 190 -6.49 9.55 -17.25
CA ASP A 190 -6.39 8.94 -18.59
C ASP A 190 -5.34 7.82 -18.62
N HIS A 191 -4.38 7.86 -17.69
CA HIS A 191 -3.28 6.89 -17.55
C HIS A 191 -3.41 5.99 -16.31
N THR A 192 -4.55 6.02 -15.61
CA THR A 192 -4.76 5.26 -14.39
C THR A 192 -5.91 4.26 -14.55
N ALA A 193 -5.65 2.99 -14.29
CA ALA A 193 -6.69 1.97 -14.15
C ALA A 193 -7.13 1.89 -12.68
N LEU A 194 -8.42 2.12 -12.42
CA LEU A 194 -9.03 1.97 -11.10
C LEU A 194 -9.89 0.70 -11.06
N LEU A 195 -9.57 -0.19 -10.15
CA LEU A 195 -10.39 -1.36 -9.83
C LEU A 195 -10.95 -1.19 -8.44
N PHE A 196 -12.28 -1.22 -8.33
CA PHE A 196 -12.99 -1.16 -7.07
C PHE A 196 -13.94 -2.34 -6.96
N GLY A 197 -13.95 -2.96 -5.80
CA GLY A 197 -14.83 -4.11 -5.55
C GLY A 197 -14.93 -4.43 -4.08
N SER A 198 -15.84 -5.34 -3.77
CA SER A 198 -16.04 -5.91 -2.43
C SER A 198 -16.14 -7.42 -2.57
N ALA A 199 -15.61 -8.12 -1.60
CA ALA A 199 -15.79 -9.56 -1.46
C ALA A 199 -17.12 -9.85 -0.75
#